data_e51b4f037e3f07925f8d120806711486
#
_entry.id   e51b4f037e3f07925f8d120806711486
#
_cell.length_a   1.000
_cell.length_b   1.000
_cell.length_c   1.000
_cell.angle_alpha   90.00
_cell.angle_beta   90.00
_cell.angle_gamma   90.00
#
_symmetry.space_group_name_H-M   'P 1'
#
loop_
_entity.id
_entity.type
_entity.pdbx_description
1 polymer ?
#
loop_
_entity_poly.entity_id
_entity_poly.type
_entity_poly.pdbx_seq_one_letter_code
_entity_poly.pdbx_strand_id
1 'polypeptide(L)'
;VLVDPVLVETFKETPNDVDINEFLAMDEVFHDARGGERPTAEAIENVFGTQDIVVIASTILEKGSIQLTTVQRKQMVENMRQQIVHRIHSQSVDPKTKAPHPKTRIELALDESRYSVDPFKRLEEQVKDAVAKLKPLIPLSFETVRLAFKVPGSAYGSVSQLLRTLQQKEG
;
A
#
# COMPACT_ATOMS: atom_id res chain seq x y z
N VAL A 1 12.42 -9.35 16.21
CA VAL A 1 12.58 -10.23 15.04
C VAL A 1 13.15 -9.45 13.87
N LEU A 2 13.90 -10.11 12.99
CA LEU A 2 14.39 -9.57 11.73
C LEU A 2 13.47 -10.07 10.61
N VAL A 3 12.90 -9.14 9.86
CA VAL A 3 11.90 -9.44 8.83
C VAL A 3 12.22 -8.74 7.51
N ASP A 4 11.73 -9.29 6.40
CA ASP A 4 11.73 -8.58 5.13
C ASP A 4 10.63 -7.51 5.13
N PRO A 5 10.97 -6.21 5.02
CA PRO A 5 10.00 -5.13 5.12
C PRO A 5 8.95 -5.12 3.99
N VAL A 6 9.28 -5.67 2.81
CA VAL A 6 8.36 -5.75 1.67
C VAL A 6 7.24 -6.74 1.97
N LEU A 7 7.59 -7.89 2.55
CA LEU A 7 6.61 -8.92 2.89
C LEU A 7 5.71 -8.52 4.06
N VAL A 8 6.22 -7.71 5.00
CA VAL A 8 5.41 -7.24 6.14
C VAL A 8 4.25 -6.35 5.73
N GLU A 9 4.34 -5.58 4.65
CA GLU A 9 3.19 -4.83 4.12
C GLU A 9 2.08 -5.78 3.67
N THR A 10 2.44 -6.86 2.96
CA THR A 10 1.50 -7.89 2.55
C THR A 10 0.82 -8.56 3.75
N PHE A 11 1.59 -8.84 4.82
CA PHE A 11 1.03 -9.38 6.06
C PHE A 11 0.00 -8.45 6.71
N LYS A 12 0.23 -7.14 6.72
CA LYS A 12 -0.74 -6.17 7.28
C LYS A 12 -2.04 -6.08 6.49
N GLU A 13 -1.98 -6.34 5.18
CA GLU A 13 -3.17 -6.35 4.32
C GLU A 13 -3.94 -7.67 4.39
N THR A 14 -3.24 -8.80 4.44
CA THR A 14 -3.81 -10.16 4.44
C THR A 14 -3.14 -11.07 5.48
N PRO A 15 -3.42 -10.90 6.78
CA PRO A 15 -2.72 -11.64 7.85
C PRO A 15 -2.88 -13.16 7.80
N ASN A 16 -3.95 -13.65 7.18
CA ASN A 16 -4.30 -15.08 7.16
C ASN A 16 -3.75 -15.84 5.94
N ASP A 17 -3.25 -15.14 4.92
CA ASP A 17 -2.87 -15.74 3.63
C ASP A 17 -1.36 -15.93 3.47
N VAL A 18 -0.57 -15.53 4.47
CA VAL A 18 0.89 -15.46 4.31
C VAL A 18 1.59 -16.29 5.38
N ASP A 19 2.53 -17.14 4.96
CA ASP A 19 3.35 -17.94 5.86
C ASP A 19 4.39 -17.04 6.56
N ILE A 20 4.31 -16.97 7.89
CA ILE A 20 5.20 -16.15 8.70
C ILE A 20 6.66 -16.58 8.56
N ASN A 21 6.93 -17.83 8.27
CA ASN A 21 8.29 -18.32 8.06
C ASN A 21 8.96 -17.67 6.85
N GLU A 22 8.20 -17.23 5.85
CA GLU A 22 8.75 -16.51 4.68
C GLU A 22 9.20 -15.08 5.01
N PHE A 23 8.66 -14.47 6.07
CA PHE A 23 9.03 -13.10 6.49
C PHE A 23 10.25 -13.04 7.36
N LEU A 24 10.50 -14.11 8.10
CA LEU A 24 11.60 -14.14 9.05
C LEU A 24 12.92 -14.32 8.32
N ALA A 25 13.78 -13.32 8.39
CA ALA A 25 15.16 -13.45 7.93
C ALA A 25 15.99 -14.38 8.84
N MET A 26 15.57 -14.54 10.10
CA MET A 26 16.13 -15.42 11.10
C MET A 26 15.06 -15.88 12.08
N ASP A 27 15.05 -17.16 12.44
CA ASP A 27 14.13 -17.76 13.42
C ASP A 27 14.53 -17.43 14.86
N GLU A 28 14.77 -16.14 15.14
CA GLU A 28 15.25 -15.68 16.44
C GLU A 28 14.58 -14.38 16.87
N VAL A 29 14.41 -14.25 18.20
CA VAL A 29 13.97 -13.02 18.85
C VAL A 29 15.20 -12.29 19.39
N PHE A 30 15.25 -10.97 19.18
CA PHE A 30 16.32 -10.11 19.70
C PHE A 30 15.74 -9.09 20.67
N HIS A 31 16.45 -8.82 21.77
CA HIS A 31 16.19 -7.68 22.62
C HIS A 31 16.62 -6.39 21.91
N ASP A 32 17.83 -6.40 21.35
CA ASP A 32 18.34 -5.41 20.40
C ASP A 32 18.97 -6.11 19.19
N ALA A 33 18.32 -5.98 18.04
CA ALA A 33 18.79 -6.60 16.80
C ALA A 33 20.11 -6.01 16.29
N ARG A 34 20.42 -4.73 16.61
CA ARG A 34 21.68 -4.08 16.21
C ARG A 34 22.88 -4.61 16.99
N GLY A 35 22.67 -4.87 18.29
CA GLY A 35 23.67 -5.43 19.16
C GLY A 35 23.76 -6.97 19.10
N GLY A 36 22.79 -7.62 18.44
CA GLY A 36 22.67 -9.08 18.46
C GLY A 36 22.31 -9.65 19.83
N GLU A 37 21.77 -8.82 20.72
CA GLU A 37 21.42 -9.20 22.08
C GLU A 37 20.16 -10.03 22.10
N ARG A 38 20.23 -11.24 22.67
CA ARG A 38 19.15 -12.20 22.75
C ARG A 38 18.54 -12.22 24.14
N PRO A 39 17.18 -12.23 24.26
CA PRO A 39 16.52 -12.42 25.53
C PRO A 39 16.69 -13.85 26.03
N THR A 40 16.54 -14.07 27.33
CA THR A 40 16.46 -15.40 27.90
C THR A 40 15.14 -16.06 27.58
N ALA A 41 15.09 -17.41 27.56
CA ALA A 41 13.87 -18.16 27.33
C ALA A 41 12.76 -17.80 28.35
N GLU A 42 13.13 -17.58 29.62
CA GLU A 42 12.20 -17.12 30.66
C GLU A 42 11.61 -15.73 30.36
N ALA A 43 12.42 -14.82 29.85
CA ALA A 43 11.94 -13.46 29.49
C ALA A 43 10.94 -13.52 28.34
N ILE A 44 11.19 -14.37 27.33
CA ILE A 44 10.26 -14.62 26.23
C ILE A 44 8.94 -15.21 26.74
N GLU A 45 9.01 -16.26 27.55
CA GLU A 45 7.84 -16.93 28.14
C GLU A 45 7.00 -15.96 28.98
N ASN A 46 7.65 -15.12 29.79
CA ASN A 46 6.94 -14.14 30.64
C ASN A 46 6.20 -13.05 29.82
N VAL A 47 6.71 -12.69 28.64
CA VAL A 47 6.11 -11.63 27.82
C VAL A 47 5.06 -12.17 26.85
N PHE A 48 5.36 -13.31 26.21
CA PHE A 48 4.53 -13.86 25.13
C PHE A 48 3.71 -15.08 25.52
N GLY A 49 4.01 -15.72 26.67
CA GLY A 49 3.33 -16.94 27.14
C GLY A 49 3.64 -18.18 26.28
N THR A 50 4.63 -18.09 25.43
CA THR A 50 5.05 -19.16 24.51
C THR A 50 6.49 -18.97 24.06
N GLN A 51 7.11 -20.07 23.62
CA GLN A 51 8.43 -20.06 22.98
C GLN A 51 8.34 -20.30 21.46
N ASP A 52 7.13 -20.44 20.92
CA ASP A 52 6.92 -20.61 19.49
C ASP A 52 7.22 -19.30 18.74
N ILE A 53 8.26 -19.35 17.90
CA ILE A 53 8.75 -18.18 17.14
C ILE A 53 7.69 -17.62 16.21
N VAL A 54 6.85 -18.46 15.63
CA VAL A 54 5.78 -18.04 14.69
C VAL A 54 4.73 -17.21 15.42
N VAL A 55 4.31 -17.65 16.61
CA VAL A 55 3.32 -16.94 17.46
C VAL A 55 3.90 -15.62 17.97
N ILE A 56 5.17 -15.64 18.39
CA ILE A 56 5.87 -14.44 18.86
C ILE A 56 6.03 -13.44 17.74
N ALA A 57 6.48 -13.88 16.56
CA ALA A 57 6.67 -13.03 15.38
C ALA A 57 5.33 -12.39 14.94
N SER A 58 4.24 -13.15 14.89
CA SER A 58 2.89 -12.63 14.61
C SER A 58 2.53 -11.50 15.57
N THR A 59 2.70 -11.74 16.86
CA THR A 59 2.37 -10.75 17.90
C THR A 59 3.21 -9.49 17.77
N ILE A 60 4.50 -9.62 17.44
CA ILE A 60 5.40 -8.49 17.22
C ILE A 60 5.02 -7.73 15.95
N LEU A 61 4.64 -8.42 14.86
CA LEU A 61 4.23 -7.80 13.61
C LEU A 61 2.90 -7.04 13.73
N GLU A 62 1.96 -7.58 14.51
CA GLU A 62 0.67 -6.93 14.77
C GLU A 62 0.79 -5.68 15.65
N LYS A 63 1.60 -5.75 16.72
CA LYS A 63 1.67 -4.70 17.74
C LYS A 63 2.89 -3.79 17.61
N GLY A 64 3.90 -4.24 16.87
CA GLY A 64 5.17 -3.54 16.72
C GLY A 64 5.20 -2.54 15.59
N SER A 65 6.35 -1.86 15.47
CA SER A 65 6.67 -0.96 14.38
C SER A 65 7.89 -1.44 13.60
N ILE A 66 7.84 -1.29 12.28
CA ILE A 66 8.94 -1.69 11.39
C ILE A 66 9.95 -0.56 11.31
N GLN A 67 11.23 -0.88 11.55
CA GLN A 67 12.33 0.05 11.33
C GLN A 67 12.92 -0.18 9.94
N LEU A 68 12.57 0.71 9.01
CA LEU A 68 13.12 0.70 7.67
C LEU A 68 14.48 1.38 7.62
N THR A 69 15.38 0.88 6.77
CA THR A 69 16.59 1.61 6.41
C THR A 69 16.23 2.87 5.62
N THR A 70 17.14 3.84 5.58
CA THR A 70 16.94 5.06 4.79
C THR A 70 16.72 4.76 3.30
N VAL A 71 17.41 3.75 2.78
CA VAL A 71 17.30 3.33 1.37
C VAL A 71 15.91 2.72 1.11
N GLN A 72 15.48 1.79 1.94
CA GLN A 72 14.16 1.16 1.83
C GLN A 72 13.05 2.20 1.92
N ARG A 73 13.13 3.12 2.88
CA ARG A 73 12.15 4.19 3.02
C ARG A 73 12.08 5.09 1.79
N LYS A 74 13.21 5.46 1.21
CA LYS A 74 13.25 6.23 -0.05
C LYS A 74 12.59 5.46 -1.19
N GLN A 75 12.88 4.16 -1.31
CA GLN A 75 12.29 3.34 -2.36
C GLN A 75 10.76 3.23 -2.22
N MET A 76 10.26 3.03 -1.00
CA MET A 76 8.81 2.96 -0.73
C MET A 76 8.12 4.30 -1.05
N VAL A 77 8.73 5.43 -0.65
CA VAL A 77 8.21 6.76 -0.99
C VAL A 77 8.15 6.96 -2.50
N GLU A 78 9.21 6.56 -3.23
CA GLU A 78 9.24 6.69 -4.69
C GLU A 78 8.21 5.80 -5.36
N ASN A 79 8.07 4.55 -4.94
CA ASN A 79 7.05 3.64 -5.46
C ASN A 79 5.64 4.19 -5.22
N MET A 80 5.34 4.66 -4.00
CA MET A 80 4.06 5.28 -3.67
C MET A 80 3.80 6.54 -4.50
N ARG A 81 4.82 7.38 -4.69
CA ARG A 81 4.74 8.57 -5.55
C ARG A 81 4.35 8.21 -6.98
N GLN A 82 4.99 7.19 -7.56
CA GLN A 82 4.68 6.71 -8.91
C GLN A 82 3.25 6.16 -9.02
N GLN A 83 2.78 5.46 -8.00
CA GLN A 83 1.38 4.98 -7.94
C GLN A 83 0.39 6.16 -7.89
N ILE A 84 0.65 7.20 -7.07
CA ILE A 84 -0.16 8.41 -7.01
C ILE A 84 -0.22 9.10 -8.38
N VAL A 85 0.93 9.31 -9.02
CA VAL A 85 1.02 9.90 -10.37
C VAL A 85 0.25 9.07 -11.39
N HIS A 86 0.43 7.75 -11.37
CA HIS A 86 -0.29 6.85 -12.27
C HIS A 86 -1.81 6.91 -12.06
N ARG A 87 -2.27 6.91 -10.81
CA ARG A 87 -3.70 6.98 -10.47
C ARG A 87 -4.32 8.30 -10.93
N ILE A 88 -3.65 9.43 -10.69
CA ILE A 88 -4.12 10.74 -11.16
C ILE A 88 -4.13 10.80 -12.69
N HIS A 89 -3.08 10.32 -13.36
CA HIS A 89 -3.00 10.26 -14.82
C HIS A 89 -4.15 9.46 -15.44
N SER A 90 -4.47 8.29 -14.85
CA SER A 90 -5.49 7.39 -15.40
C SER A 90 -6.93 7.87 -15.15
N GLN A 91 -7.16 8.66 -14.10
CA GLN A 91 -8.50 9.06 -13.67
C GLN A 91 -8.84 10.52 -13.97
N SER A 92 -7.89 11.34 -14.41
CA SER A 92 -8.10 12.76 -14.65
C SER A 92 -7.79 13.19 -16.07
N VAL A 93 -8.54 14.19 -16.52
CA VAL A 93 -8.36 14.82 -17.83
C VAL A 93 -8.29 16.35 -17.69
N ASP A 94 -7.70 16.99 -18.67
CA ASP A 94 -7.76 18.44 -18.81
C ASP A 94 -9.22 18.84 -19.20
N PRO A 95 -9.88 19.72 -18.47
CA PRO A 95 -11.27 20.09 -18.74
C PRO A 95 -11.47 20.76 -20.12
N LYS A 96 -10.41 21.36 -20.68
CA LYS A 96 -10.46 22.04 -21.99
C LYS A 96 -10.22 21.08 -23.14
N THR A 97 -9.16 20.28 -23.04
CA THR A 97 -8.73 19.40 -24.15
C THR A 97 -9.35 18.00 -24.07
N LYS A 98 -9.92 17.62 -22.90
CA LYS A 98 -10.42 16.27 -22.59
C LYS A 98 -9.38 15.17 -22.74
N ALA A 99 -8.10 15.53 -22.82
CA ALA A 99 -7.00 14.61 -22.88
C ALA A 99 -6.39 14.35 -21.48
N PRO A 100 -5.86 13.15 -21.20
CA PRO A 100 -5.13 12.87 -19.98
C PRO A 100 -3.90 13.78 -19.84
N HIS A 101 -3.61 14.25 -18.64
CA HIS A 101 -2.38 14.98 -18.38
C HIS A 101 -1.17 14.06 -18.52
N PRO A 102 -0.06 14.50 -19.17
CA PRO A 102 1.20 13.76 -19.15
C PRO A 102 1.67 13.52 -17.70
N LYS A 103 2.21 12.33 -17.42
CA LYS A 103 2.73 11.98 -16.09
C LYS A 103 3.75 13.00 -15.58
N THR A 104 4.65 13.45 -16.47
CA THR A 104 5.67 14.46 -16.16
C THR A 104 5.06 15.78 -15.68
N ARG A 105 3.91 16.20 -16.23
CA ARG A 105 3.21 17.42 -15.78
C ARG A 105 2.64 17.26 -14.36
N ILE A 106 2.13 16.06 -14.05
CA ILE A 106 1.63 15.74 -12.71
C ILE A 106 2.80 15.70 -11.71
N GLU A 107 3.93 15.09 -12.08
CA GLU A 107 5.14 15.02 -11.26
C GLU A 107 5.67 16.41 -10.92
N LEU A 108 5.81 17.29 -11.92
CA LEU A 108 6.24 18.67 -11.72
C LEU A 108 5.29 19.45 -10.80
N ALA A 109 3.99 19.27 -10.96
CA ALA A 109 2.99 19.90 -10.10
C ALA A 109 3.04 19.36 -8.66
N LEU A 110 3.32 18.06 -8.46
CA LEU A 110 3.54 17.48 -7.12
C LEU A 110 4.78 18.11 -6.46
N ASP A 111 5.87 18.31 -7.19
CA ASP A 111 7.07 18.96 -6.68
C ASP A 111 6.80 20.43 -6.33
N GLU A 112 6.13 21.16 -7.21
CA GLU A 112 5.75 22.57 -6.97
C GLU A 112 4.83 22.72 -5.75
N SER A 113 3.88 21.80 -5.58
CA SER A 113 2.97 21.76 -4.41
C SER A 113 3.66 21.37 -3.11
N ARG A 114 4.92 20.93 -3.16
CA ARG A 114 5.68 20.35 -2.04
C ARG A 114 4.89 19.26 -1.32
N TYR A 115 4.20 18.43 -2.08
CA TYR A 115 3.45 17.31 -1.53
C TYR A 115 4.41 16.27 -0.94
N SER A 116 4.24 15.96 0.34
CA SER A 116 5.01 14.92 1.03
C SER A 116 4.26 13.60 0.98
N VAL A 117 4.85 12.61 0.36
CA VAL A 117 4.30 11.25 0.29
C VAL A 117 4.64 10.49 1.56
N ASP A 118 3.67 9.82 2.15
CA ASP A 118 3.83 8.94 3.30
C ASP A 118 3.72 7.48 2.85
N PRO A 119 4.79 6.67 2.93
CA PRO A 119 4.77 5.29 2.46
C PRO A 119 3.83 4.37 3.24
N PHE A 120 3.31 4.81 4.40
CA PHE A 120 2.45 4.00 5.27
C PHE A 120 0.96 4.37 5.19
N LYS A 121 0.61 5.46 4.48
CA LYS A 121 -0.78 5.84 4.26
C LYS A 121 -1.38 5.13 3.06
N ARG A 122 -2.69 4.91 3.09
CA ARG A 122 -3.42 4.32 1.97
C ARG A 122 -3.31 5.19 0.72
N LEU A 123 -3.12 4.54 -0.43
CA LEU A 123 -2.99 5.19 -1.73
C LEU A 123 -4.17 6.13 -2.03
N GLU A 124 -5.40 5.67 -1.79
CA GLU A 124 -6.62 6.43 -2.10
C GLU A 124 -6.74 7.75 -1.29
N GLU A 125 -6.34 7.72 -0.02
CA GLU A 125 -6.30 8.94 0.80
C GLU A 125 -5.27 9.92 0.27
N GLN A 126 -4.08 9.43 -0.07
CA GLN A 126 -3.02 10.25 -0.60
C GLN A 126 -3.34 10.82 -1.97
N VAL A 127 -4.03 10.07 -2.83
CA VAL A 127 -4.50 10.56 -4.13
C VAL A 127 -5.49 11.73 -3.94
N LYS A 128 -6.43 11.62 -2.98
CA LYS A 128 -7.37 12.71 -2.66
C LYS A 128 -6.64 13.96 -2.17
N ASP A 129 -5.69 13.79 -1.25
CA ASP A 129 -4.89 14.89 -0.70
C ASP A 129 -4.01 15.55 -1.78
N ALA A 130 -3.36 14.73 -2.62
CA ALA A 130 -2.56 15.19 -3.75
C ALA A 130 -3.40 15.99 -4.74
N VAL A 131 -4.56 15.47 -5.16
CA VAL A 131 -5.49 16.15 -6.06
C VAL A 131 -5.94 17.51 -5.50
N ALA A 132 -6.24 17.59 -4.20
CA ALA A 132 -6.61 18.85 -3.56
C ALA A 132 -5.51 19.90 -3.69
N LYS A 133 -4.23 19.49 -3.53
CA LYS A 133 -3.06 20.37 -3.69
C LYS A 133 -2.72 20.70 -5.15
N LEU A 134 -3.02 19.79 -6.08
CA LEU A 134 -2.72 19.99 -7.50
C LEU A 134 -3.75 20.85 -8.24
N LYS A 135 -5.01 20.86 -7.80
CA LYS A 135 -6.10 21.65 -8.43
C LYS A 135 -5.77 23.13 -8.65
N PRO A 136 -5.06 23.84 -7.73
CA PRO A 136 -4.68 25.23 -7.97
C PRO A 136 -3.58 25.40 -9.05
N LEU A 137 -2.77 24.37 -9.29
CA LEU A 137 -1.60 24.40 -10.18
C LEU A 137 -1.91 23.90 -11.58
N ILE A 138 -2.72 22.85 -11.68
CA ILE A 138 -3.14 22.26 -12.95
C ILE A 138 -4.66 22.01 -12.96
N PRO A 139 -5.31 22.29 -14.09
CA PRO A 139 -6.76 22.05 -14.23
C PRO A 139 -7.00 20.54 -14.30
N LEU A 140 -7.56 19.97 -13.22
CA LEU A 140 -7.92 18.55 -13.13
C LEU A 140 -9.44 18.39 -13.14
N SER A 141 -9.94 17.59 -14.08
CA SER A 141 -11.34 17.16 -14.15
C SER A 141 -11.40 15.64 -14.03
N PHE A 142 -12.28 15.15 -13.16
CA PHE A 142 -12.60 13.73 -13.00
C PHE A 142 -13.94 13.47 -13.63
N GLU A 143 -13.95 12.73 -14.73
CA GLU A 143 -15.20 12.46 -15.48
C GLU A 143 -15.67 11.04 -15.16
N THR A 144 -16.93 10.94 -14.74
CA THR A 144 -17.61 9.64 -14.60
C THR A 144 -18.35 9.34 -15.89
N VAL A 145 -18.00 8.26 -16.55
CA VAL A 145 -18.66 7.80 -17.78
C VAL A 145 -19.67 6.71 -17.41
N ARG A 146 -20.92 6.89 -17.87
CA ARG A 146 -21.93 5.84 -17.78
C ARG A 146 -21.80 4.91 -18.97
N LEU A 147 -21.48 3.63 -18.72
CA LEU A 147 -21.40 2.62 -19.74
C LEU A 147 -22.68 1.78 -19.73
N ALA A 148 -23.29 1.59 -20.89
CA ALA A 148 -24.39 0.67 -21.09
C ALA A 148 -23.91 -0.53 -21.93
N PHE A 149 -24.06 -1.73 -21.39
CA PHE A 149 -23.71 -2.97 -22.08
C PHE A 149 -24.98 -3.69 -22.51
N LYS A 150 -25.10 -4.03 -23.82
CA LYS A 150 -26.14 -4.93 -24.31
C LYS A 150 -25.60 -6.34 -24.26
N VAL A 151 -26.13 -7.16 -23.36
CA VAL A 151 -25.66 -8.52 -23.13
C VAL A 151 -26.76 -9.50 -23.59
N PRO A 152 -26.44 -10.54 -24.38
CA PRO A 152 -27.39 -11.59 -24.69
C PRO A 152 -27.80 -12.34 -23.41
N GLY A 153 -29.05 -12.82 -23.36
CA GLY A 153 -29.61 -13.46 -22.14
C GLY A 153 -28.80 -14.65 -21.63
N SER A 154 -28.17 -15.40 -22.53
CA SER A 154 -27.29 -16.52 -22.18
C SER A 154 -26.02 -16.13 -21.41
N ALA A 155 -25.50 -14.92 -21.58
CA ALA A 155 -24.30 -14.41 -20.92
C ALA A 155 -24.57 -13.51 -19.72
N TYR A 156 -25.84 -13.22 -19.41
CA TYR A 156 -26.23 -12.28 -18.35
C TYR A 156 -25.68 -12.67 -16.96
N GLY A 157 -25.77 -13.95 -16.61
CA GLY A 157 -25.28 -14.45 -15.32
C GLY A 157 -23.78 -14.23 -15.13
N SER A 158 -22.98 -14.60 -16.13
CA SER A 158 -21.51 -14.47 -16.11
C SER A 158 -21.08 -12.99 -16.05
N VAL A 159 -21.73 -12.12 -16.82
CA VAL A 159 -21.42 -10.69 -16.85
C VAL A 159 -21.83 -10.01 -15.54
N SER A 160 -22.99 -10.36 -14.97
CA SER A 160 -23.41 -9.82 -13.66
C SER A 160 -22.46 -10.21 -12.55
N GLN A 161 -21.95 -11.44 -12.55
CA GLN A 161 -20.97 -11.90 -11.58
C GLN A 161 -19.63 -11.17 -11.73
N LEU A 162 -19.17 -10.98 -12.97
CA LEU A 162 -17.95 -10.22 -13.26
C LEU A 162 -18.06 -8.76 -12.78
N LEU A 163 -19.18 -8.10 -13.05
CA LEU A 163 -19.41 -6.72 -12.62
C LEU A 163 -19.43 -6.57 -11.09
N ARG A 164 -20.05 -7.52 -10.38
CA ARG A 164 -20.03 -7.55 -8.91
C ARG A 164 -18.61 -7.71 -8.36
N THR A 165 -17.82 -8.60 -8.98
CA THR A 165 -16.41 -8.82 -8.58
C THR A 165 -15.56 -7.57 -8.82
N LEU A 166 -15.79 -6.84 -9.92
CA LEU A 166 -15.11 -5.58 -10.20
C LEU A 166 -15.51 -4.48 -9.21
N GLN A 167 -16.80 -4.36 -8.86
CA GLN A 167 -17.26 -3.41 -7.84
C GLN A 167 -16.64 -3.66 -6.46
N GLN A 168 -16.40 -4.92 -6.08
CA GLN A 168 -15.78 -5.28 -4.81
C GLN A 168 -14.27 -5.00 -4.76
N LYS A 169 -13.61 -4.97 -5.93
CA LYS A 169 -12.17 -4.66 -6.02
C LYS A 169 -11.87 -3.16 -6.06
N GLU A 170 -12.82 -2.33 -6.45
CA GLU A 170 -12.64 -0.88 -6.58
C GLU A 170 -13.30 -0.08 -5.44
N GLY A 171 -14.01 -0.70 -4.54
CA GLY A 171 -14.63 -0.08 -3.34
C GLY A 171 -13.81 -0.29 -2.12
#